data_ecddc55db3e8782399e23dbcc5f69629
#
_entry.id   ecddc55db3e8782399e23dbcc5f69629
#
_cell.length_a   1.000
_cell.length_b   1.000
_cell.length_c   1.000
_cell.angle_alpha   90.00
_cell.angle_beta   90.00
_cell.angle_gamma   90.00
#
_symmetry.space_group_name_H-M   'P 1'
#
loop_
_entity.id
_entity.type
_entity.pdbx_description
1 polymer ?
#
loop_
_entity_poly.entity_id
_entity_poly.type
_entity_poly.pdbx_seq_one_letter_code
_entity_poly.pdbx_strand_id
1 'polypeptide(L)'
;MSEAVLTDFDLRHTIGYLVADVKGRVVGRVECAMYGSERDRPDALSVRSGFLSRRRRLVPLGAIQEIDGSSGVVGLNVERESIRLFL
;
A
#
# COMPACT_ATOMS: atom_id res chain seq x y z
N MET A 1 4.03 4.61 18.63
CA MET A 1 4.89 5.19 17.59
C MET A 1 4.45 4.86 16.19
N SER A 2 4.25 3.59 15.88
CA SER A 2 3.86 3.21 14.53
C SER A 2 2.51 3.79 14.11
N GLU A 3 1.57 3.88 15.03
CA GLU A 3 0.28 4.45 14.70
C GLU A 3 0.37 5.92 14.34
N ALA A 4 1.19 6.66 15.09
CA ALA A 4 1.38 8.07 14.80
C ALA A 4 2.03 8.25 13.43
N VAL A 5 2.99 7.39 13.10
CA VAL A 5 3.66 7.44 11.81
C VAL A 5 2.66 7.19 10.66
N LEU A 6 1.82 6.16 10.82
CA LEU A 6 0.82 5.87 9.79
C LEU A 6 -0.21 6.98 9.64
N THR A 7 -0.59 7.61 10.77
CA THR A 7 -1.58 8.67 10.76
C THR A 7 -1.05 9.92 10.08
N ASP A 8 0.21 10.25 10.36
CA ASP A 8 0.81 11.47 9.84
C ASP A 8 1.41 11.30 8.46
N PHE A 9 1.74 10.07 8.08
CA PHE A 9 2.37 9.83 6.79
C PHE A 9 1.33 9.90 5.69
N ASP A 10 1.58 10.75 4.74
CA ASP A 10 0.68 10.92 3.61
C ASP A 10 0.88 9.78 2.62
N LEU A 11 -0.16 8.99 2.40
CA LEU A 11 -0.09 7.86 1.47
C LEU A 11 0.34 8.29 0.07
N ARG A 12 0.13 9.55 -0.28
CA ARG A 12 0.55 10.08 -1.57
C ARG A 12 2.07 10.09 -1.73
N HIS A 13 2.80 10.05 -0.63
CA HIS A 13 4.25 10.03 -0.66
C HIS A 13 4.83 8.64 -0.83
N THR A 14 3.98 7.63 -0.96
CA THR A 14 4.44 6.24 -1.12
C THR A 14 4.49 5.80 -2.57
N ILE A 15 4.22 6.68 -3.52
CA ILE A 15 4.22 6.31 -4.93
C ILE A 15 5.59 5.73 -5.30
N GLY A 16 5.57 4.56 -5.93
CA GLY A 16 6.79 3.85 -6.30
C GLY A 16 7.35 2.94 -5.22
N TYR A 17 6.83 3.01 -4.01
CA TYR A 17 7.31 2.16 -2.92
C TYR A 17 6.99 0.70 -3.20
N LEU A 18 7.88 -0.17 -2.76
CA LEU A 18 7.65 -1.60 -2.83
C LEU A 18 6.67 -2.00 -1.74
N VAL A 19 5.72 -2.87 -2.07
CA VAL A 19 4.76 -3.36 -1.10
C VAL A 19 5.07 -4.82 -0.81
N ALA A 20 5.28 -5.13 0.47
CA ALA A 20 5.59 -6.48 0.92
C ALA A 20 4.50 -6.95 1.88
N ASP A 21 4.10 -8.20 1.76
CA ASP A 21 3.07 -8.76 2.63
C ASP A 21 3.67 -9.21 3.96
N VAL A 22 2.81 -9.74 4.83
CA VAL A 22 3.21 -10.12 6.18
C VAL A 22 4.28 -11.22 6.18
N LYS A 23 4.38 -11.97 5.11
CA LYS A 23 5.41 -13.00 4.96
C LYS A 23 6.65 -12.50 4.23
N GLY A 24 6.71 -11.22 3.95
CA GLY A 24 7.85 -10.63 3.26
C GLY A 24 7.84 -10.81 1.75
N ARG A 25 6.74 -11.30 1.19
CA ARG A 25 6.64 -11.49 -0.26
C ARG A 25 6.22 -10.19 -0.94
N VAL A 26 6.74 -9.98 -2.13
CA VAL A 26 6.43 -8.79 -2.89
C VAL A 26 5.00 -8.86 -3.42
N VAL A 27 4.23 -7.82 -3.14
CA VAL A 27 2.88 -7.66 -3.68
C VAL A 27 2.94 -6.87 -4.98
N GLY A 28 3.77 -5.83 -5.00
CA GLY A 28 3.92 -4.98 -6.16
C GLY A 28 4.50 -3.64 -5.75
N ARG A 29 4.22 -2.61 -6.54
CA ARG A 29 4.65 -1.25 -6.23
C ARG A 29 3.46 -0.33 -6.21
N VAL A 30 3.52 0.66 -5.34
CA VAL A 30 2.45 1.65 -5.21
C VAL A 30 2.39 2.47 -6.49
N GLU A 31 1.20 2.53 -7.08
CA GLU A 31 0.95 3.31 -8.28
C GLU A 31 0.36 4.67 -7.94
N CYS A 32 -0.63 4.67 -7.07
CA CYS A 32 -1.23 5.91 -6.60
C CYS A 32 -2.02 5.68 -5.33
N ALA A 33 -2.33 6.78 -4.65
CA ALA A 33 -3.22 6.75 -3.50
C ALA A 33 -4.66 6.81 -3.98
N MET A 34 -5.54 6.13 -3.26
CA MET A 34 -6.94 6.07 -3.60
C MET A 34 -7.77 6.74 -2.51
N TYR A 35 -8.82 7.41 -2.92
CA TYR A 35 -9.71 8.13 -2.03
C TYR A 35 -11.06 7.47 -2.02
N GLY A 36 -11.52 7.08 -0.84
CA GLY A 36 -12.82 6.43 -0.68
C GLY A 36 -13.82 7.34 -0.03
N SER A 37 -13.75 7.45 1.28
CA SER A 37 -14.76 8.19 2.04
C SER A 37 -14.51 9.68 2.11
N GLU A 38 -13.26 10.12 1.99
CA GLU A 38 -12.91 11.53 2.10
C GLU A 38 -12.08 11.99 0.91
N ARG A 39 -12.30 13.22 0.48
CA ARG A 39 -11.61 13.78 -0.69
C ARG A 39 -10.16 14.09 -0.41
N ASP A 40 -9.86 14.54 0.80
CA ASP A 40 -8.54 15.04 1.14
C ASP A 40 -7.65 14.01 1.80
N ARG A 41 -8.21 12.87 2.14
CA ARG A 41 -7.48 11.86 2.88
C ARG A 41 -7.56 10.52 2.18
N PRO A 42 -6.47 10.07 1.59
CA PRO A 42 -6.47 8.75 0.96
C PRO A 42 -6.60 7.66 2.02
N ASP A 43 -7.37 6.63 1.71
CA ASP A 43 -7.61 5.53 2.62
C ASP A 43 -7.21 4.18 2.03
N ALA A 44 -6.59 4.18 0.86
CA ALA A 44 -6.12 2.97 0.22
C ALA A 44 -5.03 3.28 -0.78
N LEU A 45 -4.32 2.25 -1.19
CA LEU A 45 -3.30 2.36 -2.22
C LEU A 45 -3.66 1.45 -3.39
N SER A 46 -3.44 1.93 -4.60
CA SER A 46 -3.49 1.10 -5.79
C SER A 46 -2.08 0.56 -6.01
N VAL A 47 -1.94 -0.75 -5.99
CA VAL A 47 -0.65 -1.41 -6.10
C VAL A 47 -0.60 -2.20 -7.39
N ARG A 48 0.38 -1.90 -8.21
CA ARG A 48 0.58 -2.59 -9.47
C ARG A 48 1.34 -3.87 -9.22
N SER A 49 0.73 -4.98 -9.61
CA SER A 49 1.27 -6.32 -9.38
C SER A 49 2.11 -6.74 -10.56
N GLY A 50 3.41 -6.63 -10.43
CA GLY A 50 4.31 -7.09 -11.48
C GLY A 50 4.62 -6.04 -12.53
N PHE A 51 5.72 -6.27 -13.24
CA PHE A 51 6.30 -5.28 -14.15
C PHE A 51 5.46 -5.02 -15.39
N LEU A 52 5.02 -6.08 -16.02
CA LEU A 52 4.24 -5.98 -17.26
C LEU A 52 2.76 -6.24 -17.04
N SER A 53 2.36 -6.41 -15.80
CA SER A 53 0.98 -6.75 -15.49
C SER A 53 0.11 -5.52 -15.46
N ARG A 54 -1.13 -5.68 -15.94
CA ARG A 54 -2.14 -4.65 -15.81
C ARG A 54 -2.95 -4.85 -14.54
N ARG A 55 -2.62 -5.87 -13.78
CA ARG A 55 -3.36 -6.19 -12.57
C ARG A 55 -3.06 -5.18 -11.47
N ARG A 56 -4.10 -4.78 -10.79
CA ARG A 56 -4.01 -3.85 -9.67
C ARG A 56 -4.64 -4.50 -8.46
N ARG A 57 -4.01 -4.26 -7.31
CA ARG A 57 -4.58 -4.69 -6.04
C ARG A 57 -4.88 -3.44 -5.22
N LEU A 58 -6.02 -3.48 -4.55
CA LEU A 58 -6.42 -2.39 -3.66
C LEU A 58 -5.99 -2.73 -2.25
N VAL A 59 -5.10 -1.92 -1.70
CA VAL A 59 -4.58 -2.11 -0.35
C VAL A 59 -5.22 -1.07 0.56
N PRO A 60 -6.17 -1.48 1.41
CA PRO A 60 -6.80 -0.52 2.32
C PRO A 60 -5.82 -0.12 3.42
N LEU A 61 -6.05 1.06 3.98
CA LEU A 61 -5.20 1.59 5.05
C LEU A 61 -5.07 0.60 6.21
N GLY A 62 -6.16 -0.10 6.55
CA GLY A 62 -6.15 -1.06 7.64
C GLY A 62 -5.23 -2.26 7.42
N ALA A 63 -4.83 -2.53 6.19
CA ALA A 63 -3.92 -3.63 5.88
C ALA A 63 -2.45 -3.20 5.97
N ILE A 64 -2.19 -1.92 6.14
CA ILE A 64 -0.83 -1.39 6.21
C ILE A 64 -0.33 -1.47 7.64
N GLN A 65 0.76 -2.19 7.84
CA GLN A 65 1.39 -2.30 9.15
C GLN A 65 2.37 -1.18 9.39
N GLU A 66 3.20 -0.88 8.40
CA GLU A 66 4.17 0.18 8.53
C GLU A 66 4.57 0.72 7.17
N ILE A 67 5.06 1.94 7.17
CA ILE A 67 5.62 2.57 5.98
C ILE A 67 7.01 3.01 6.36
N ASP A 68 8.01 2.44 5.68
CA ASP A 68 9.40 2.78 5.91
C ASP A 68 9.89 3.71 4.80
N GLY A 69 9.95 4.99 5.10
CA GLY A 69 10.36 5.98 4.12
C GLY A 69 11.82 5.88 3.72
N SER A 70 12.66 5.35 4.61
CA SER A 70 14.08 5.26 4.32
C SER A 70 14.40 4.14 3.32
N SER A 71 13.65 3.06 3.37
CA SER A 71 13.86 1.94 2.44
C SER A 71 12.87 1.98 1.27
N GLY A 72 11.82 2.77 1.37
CA GLY A 72 10.79 2.81 0.34
C GLY A 72 9.95 1.56 0.30
N VAL A 73 9.54 1.07 1.47
CA VAL A 73 8.76 -0.15 1.58
C VAL A 73 7.51 0.08 2.40
N VAL A 74 6.39 -0.43 1.91
CA VAL A 74 5.14 -0.49 2.64
C VAL A 74 4.95 -1.94 3.08
N GLY A 75 4.90 -2.16 4.40
CA GLY A 75 4.72 -3.49 4.97
C GLY A 75 3.26 -3.72 5.34
N LEU A 76 2.71 -4.86 4.94
CA LEU A 76 1.32 -5.20 5.20
C LEU A 76 1.22 -6.16 6.38
N ASN A 77 0.06 -6.17 7.01
CA ASN A 77 -0.25 -7.09 8.09
C ASN A 77 -1.06 -8.31 7.64
N VAL A 78 -1.21 -8.47 6.34
CA VAL A 78 -1.97 -9.59 5.76
C VAL A 78 -1.13 -10.24 4.67
N GLU A 79 -1.56 -11.43 4.26
CA GLU A 79 -0.91 -12.14 3.17
C GLU A 79 -1.34 -11.57 1.83
N ARG A 80 -0.46 -11.68 0.87
CA ARG A 80 -0.69 -11.17 -0.48
C ARG A 80 -2.01 -11.65 -1.09
N GLU A 81 -2.36 -12.90 -0.83
CA GLU A 81 -3.58 -13.49 -1.37
C GLU A 81 -4.85 -12.88 -0.80
N SER A 82 -4.74 -12.20 0.34
CA SER A 82 -5.88 -11.54 0.96
C SER A 82 -6.19 -10.20 0.32
N ILE A 83 -5.27 -9.67 -0.47
CA ILE A 83 -5.46 -8.37 -1.10
C ILE A 83 -6.22 -8.54 -2.40
N ARG A 84 -7.32 -7.81 -2.51
CA ARG A 84 -8.22 -7.94 -3.64
C ARG A 84 -7.64 -7.36 -4.93
N LEU A 85 -7.76 -8.12 -6.01
CA LEU A 85 -7.50 -7.61 -7.35
C LEU A 85 -8.73 -6.82 -7.79
N PHE A 86 -8.52 -5.67 -8.40
CA PHE A 86 -9.66 -4.88 -8.85
C PHE A 86 -9.56 -4.46 -10.32
N LEU A 87 -8.53 -4.95 -10.99
CA LEU A 87 -8.43 -4.65 -12.42
C LEU A 87 -7.91 -5.84 -13.21
#